data_a403d845756de80acd4c3394de43a313
#
_entry.id   a403d845756de80acd4c3394de43a313
#
_cell.length_a   1.000
_cell.length_b   1.000
_cell.length_c   1.000
_cell.angle_alpha   90.00
_cell.angle_beta   90.00
_cell.angle_gamma   90.00
#
_symmetry.space_group_name_H-M   'P 1'
#
loop_
_entity.id
_entity.type
_entity.pdbx_description
1 polymer ?
#
loop_
_entity_poly.entity_id
_entity_poly.type
_entity_poly.pdbx_seq_one_letter_code
_entity_poly.pdbx_strand_id
1 'polypeptide(L)'
;MRWLESMERSKLAVMGLALGVVLFFAVNVFSNTTFQSARLDLTQGKLFTLSSGTLKVLASSGEPISLKFYFSKLLGERSPQHATYFERIRELLERYQDISGGRVQLEVINPEPFSDDEDRAVAAGLTGIPLNEAGDLGYFGLSGSNSTDDKAGIPFFTPERETFLEYDLTRIIYTLADPERKVIGVMSPLPINGGAAQPPYQQSPRWTVLDQISDFFTVKMLPTQMREIPGDIDILMLVHPKGLDDFTLYAIDQFVIGGGRAMVFVDANAEVDVPPDGRMQSLPVSDFNKILTTWGLKLVDNKVAGDLDAARRVNVRVGKKTSVVDYVIWLGLDKRNFDRGDLITGNISSLNFAGAGILEPTGIEGIKIQPLISTGPRSMAIDASKVMSRPDAVGLFRDFKADGKPLMLAARINGTVKTAFPDGPPKEKDGTPAKGVPPKHLAQSATPANLVVVSDVDMLHDRFWAEIRQLLGQQLLVPYANNADFVVSALDNLGGSDDLIGLRGRANSTRPFTMVQDIRQAAERKFRTKERDLQTKLEAARAKLDSLQRRRGGKQEVVVSADDKAAIQDSRNKIVRIRKGLRDVQVALRQDINRLEGLLKFLNIGLIPLLLGFGAIVVALIGRFRRKSLFVTE
;
A
#
# COMPACT_ATOMS: atom_id res chain seq x y z
N MET A 1 -2.21 -40.88 -57.13
CA MET A 1 -1.42 -39.70 -57.55
C MET A 1 -1.70 -39.24 -58.97
N ARG A 2 -1.94 -40.17 -59.97
CA ARG A 2 -2.23 -39.84 -61.40
C ARG A 2 -3.49 -38.96 -61.64
N TRP A 3 -4.45 -38.85 -60.71
CA TRP A 3 -5.67 -38.08 -60.88
C TRP A 3 -5.42 -36.57 -60.64
N LEU A 4 -4.42 -36.17 -59.83
CA LEU A 4 -4.03 -34.80 -59.59
C LEU A 4 -3.26 -34.15 -60.74
N GLU A 5 -2.59 -34.98 -61.58
CA GLU A 5 -1.80 -34.51 -62.74
C GLU A 5 -2.66 -34.12 -63.94
N SER A 6 -3.92 -34.58 -63.96
CA SER A 6 -4.87 -34.32 -65.09
C SER A 6 -5.81 -33.10 -64.80
N MET A 7 -5.71 -32.44 -63.64
CA MET A 7 -6.58 -31.32 -63.33
C MET A 7 -5.98 -29.99 -63.76
N GLU A 8 -6.84 -29.14 -64.36
CA GLU A 8 -6.48 -27.77 -64.68
C GLU A 8 -5.95 -27.02 -63.46
N ARG A 9 -4.89 -26.23 -63.62
CA ARG A 9 -4.23 -25.46 -62.54
C ARG A 9 -5.21 -24.59 -61.73
N SER A 10 -6.29 -24.11 -62.33
CA SER A 10 -7.36 -23.36 -61.69
C SER A 10 -8.16 -24.20 -60.69
N LYS A 11 -8.46 -25.47 -61.04
CA LYS A 11 -9.19 -26.39 -60.15
C LYS A 11 -8.32 -26.87 -58.98
N LEU A 12 -7.02 -27.07 -59.20
CA LEU A 12 -6.05 -27.36 -58.14
C LEU A 12 -5.90 -26.20 -57.17
N ALA A 13 -5.91 -24.96 -57.65
CA ALA A 13 -5.84 -23.77 -56.79
C ALA A 13 -7.11 -23.60 -55.94
N VAL A 14 -8.30 -23.82 -56.50
CA VAL A 14 -9.57 -23.79 -55.78
C VAL A 14 -9.64 -24.91 -54.74
N MET A 15 -9.20 -26.13 -55.09
CA MET A 15 -9.17 -27.25 -54.15
C MET A 15 -8.16 -27.03 -53.02
N GLY A 16 -6.98 -26.46 -53.35
CA GLY A 16 -5.99 -26.06 -52.33
C GLY A 16 -6.51 -24.97 -51.38
N LEU A 17 -7.25 -24.01 -51.92
CA LEU A 17 -7.89 -22.95 -51.08
C LEU A 17 -8.98 -23.56 -50.18
N ALA A 18 -9.84 -24.44 -50.74
CA ALA A 18 -10.88 -25.11 -49.97
C ALA A 18 -10.28 -25.97 -48.85
N LEU A 19 -9.22 -26.72 -49.16
CA LEU A 19 -8.49 -27.53 -48.17
C LEU A 19 -7.84 -26.65 -47.09
N GLY A 20 -7.28 -25.49 -47.48
CA GLY A 20 -6.72 -24.51 -46.58
C GLY A 20 -7.77 -23.93 -45.60
N VAL A 21 -8.97 -23.62 -46.12
CA VAL A 21 -10.10 -23.17 -45.29
C VAL A 21 -10.56 -24.26 -44.32
N VAL A 22 -10.71 -25.51 -44.80
CA VAL A 22 -11.07 -26.64 -43.92
C VAL A 22 -10.01 -26.86 -42.85
N LEU A 23 -8.73 -26.82 -43.22
CA LEU A 23 -7.61 -26.99 -42.29
C LEU A 23 -7.61 -25.84 -41.25
N PHE A 24 -7.86 -24.59 -41.68
CA PHE A 24 -7.97 -23.47 -40.79
C PHE A 24 -9.08 -23.67 -39.76
N PHE A 25 -10.27 -24.06 -40.16
CA PHE A 25 -11.36 -24.35 -39.24
C PHE A 25 -11.05 -25.55 -38.34
N ALA A 26 -10.47 -26.64 -38.89
CA ALA A 26 -10.09 -27.80 -38.10
C ALA A 26 -9.03 -27.48 -37.03
N VAL A 27 -8.02 -26.70 -37.39
CA VAL A 27 -7.00 -26.22 -36.44
C VAL A 27 -7.61 -25.30 -35.39
N ASN A 28 -8.51 -24.41 -35.77
CA ASN A 28 -9.21 -23.53 -34.80
C ASN A 28 -10.09 -24.34 -33.84
N VAL A 29 -10.90 -25.27 -34.34
CA VAL A 29 -11.74 -26.12 -33.50
C VAL A 29 -10.87 -27.00 -32.59
N PHE A 30 -9.83 -27.66 -33.14
CA PHE A 30 -8.90 -28.47 -32.37
C PHE A 30 -8.16 -27.63 -31.29
N SER A 31 -7.68 -26.45 -31.66
CA SER A 31 -7.03 -25.54 -30.74
C SER A 31 -7.98 -25.10 -29.61
N ASN A 32 -9.22 -24.74 -29.97
CA ASN A 32 -10.21 -24.29 -28.99
C ASN A 32 -10.68 -25.41 -28.05
N THR A 33 -10.71 -26.66 -28.49
CA THR A 33 -11.14 -27.80 -27.66
C THR A 33 -9.99 -28.39 -26.83
N THR A 34 -8.75 -28.42 -27.37
CA THR A 34 -7.62 -29.10 -26.73
C THR A 34 -6.80 -28.18 -25.84
N PHE A 35 -6.73 -26.88 -26.19
CA PHE A 35 -5.94 -25.91 -25.47
C PHE A 35 -6.77 -24.92 -24.61
N GLN A 36 -8.01 -25.30 -24.23
CA GLN A 36 -8.84 -24.46 -23.36
C GLN A 36 -8.16 -24.13 -22.00
N SER A 37 -7.31 -25.03 -21.51
CA SER A 37 -6.56 -24.86 -20.26
C SER A 37 -5.12 -24.34 -20.45
N ALA A 38 -4.56 -24.36 -21.65
CA ALA A 38 -3.20 -23.93 -21.95
C ALA A 38 -3.17 -22.45 -22.36
N ARG A 39 -3.33 -21.55 -21.39
CA ARG A 39 -3.16 -20.10 -21.61
C ARG A 39 -1.74 -19.70 -21.29
N LEU A 40 -1.00 -19.18 -22.28
CA LEU A 40 0.30 -18.56 -22.06
C LEU A 40 0.06 -17.10 -21.63
N ASP A 41 0.23 -16.81 -20.36
CA ASP A 41 0.10 -15.44 -19.84
C ASP A 41 1.41 -14.67 -20.13
N LEU A 42 1.39 -13.89 -21.21
CA LEU A 42 2.49 -13.03 -21.64
C LEU A 42 2.50 -11.67 -20.92
N THR A 43 1.57 -11.42 -20.02
CA THR A 43 1.55 -10.17 -19.26
C THR A 43 2.70 -10.17 -18.25
N GLN A 44 3.43 -9.05 -18.15
CA GLN A 44 4.58 -8.89 -17.25
C GLN A 44 4.22 -9.10 -15.76
N GLY A 45 2.93 -8.97 -15.38
CA GLY A 45 2.40 -9.19 -14.02
C GLY A 45 1.70 -10.53 -13.86
N LYS A 46 1.69 -11.40 -14.87
CA LYS A 46 0.90 -12.66 -14.89
C LYS A 46 -0.56 -12.43 -14.45
N LEU A 47 -1.18 -11.38 -14.99
CA LEU A 47 -2.51 -10.91 -14.59
C LEU A 47 -3.61 -11.97 -14.74
N PHE A 48 -3.44 -12.90 -15.69
CA PHE A 48 -4.37 -13.98 -15.99
C PHE A 48 -3.96 -15.34 -15.41
N THR A 49 -2.86 -15.41 -14.64
CA THR A 49 -2.42 -16.63 -13.96
C THR A 49 -2.73 -16.51 -12.47
N LEU A 50 -3.51 -17.41 -11.89
CA LEU A 50 -3.78 -17.40 -10.46
C LEU A 50 -2.50 -17.60 -9.65
N SER A 51 -2.43 -16.99 -8.49
CA SER A 51 -1.32 -17.18 -7.55
C SER A 51 -1.33 -18.57 -6.95
N SER A 52 -0.19 -19.01 -6.47
CA SER A 52 -0.09 -20.26 -5.72
C SER A 52 -0.97 -20.27 -4.48
N GLY A 53 -1.16 -19.13 -3.82
CA GLY A 53 -2.04 -18.98 -2.67
C GLY A 53 -3.52 -19.20 -3.05
N THR A 54 -4.01 -18.53 -4.12
CA THR A 54 -5.38 -18.79 -4.62
C THR A 54 -5.60 -20.25 -4.94
N LEU A 55 -4.64 -20.87 -5.64
CA LEU A 55 -4.75 -22.28 -6.02
C LEU A 55 -4.86 -23.20 -4.80
N LYS A 56 -4.10 -22.94 -3.75
CA LYS A 56 -4.15 -23.70 -2.51
C LYS A 56 -5.47 -23.49 -1.76
N VAL A 57 -5.94 -22.24 -1.64
CA VAL A 57 -7.24 -21.94 -1.02
C VAL A 57 -8.38 -22.65 -1.75
N LEU A 58 -8.39 -22.59 -3.09
CA LEU A 58 -9.38 -23.31 -3.89
C LEU A 58 -9.29 -24.83 -3.75
N ALA A 59 -8.08 -25.37 -3.54
CA ALA A 59 -7.86 -26.81 -3.33
C ALA A 59 -8.22 -27.27 -1.92
N SER A 60 -8.03 -26.43 -0.89
CA SER A 60 -8.30 -26.75 0.51
C SER A 60 -9.76 -26.59 0.92
N SER A 61 -10.58 -25.89 0.13
CA SER A 61 -12.01 -25.79 0.38
C SER A 61 -12.66 -27.18 0.41
N GLY A 62 -13.03 -27.63 1.60
CA GLY A 62 -13.68 -28.96 1.81
C GLY A 62 -15.17 -28.97 1.47
N GLU A 63 -15.81 -27.80 1.47
CA GLU A 63 -17.25 -27.63 1.32
C GLU A 63 -17.62 -26.80 0.08
N PRO A 64 -18.84 -26.98 -0.46
CA PRO A 64 -19.32 -26.17 -1.56
C PRO A 64 -19.59 -24.75 -1.11
N ILE A 65 -19.09 -23.77 -1.90
CA ILE A 65 -19.28 -22.34 -1.71
C ILE A 65 -20.12 -21.80 -2.85
N SER A 66 -21.23 -21.15 -2.54
CA SER A 66 -22.09 -20.48 -3.53
C SER A 66 -21.73 -19.01 -3.61
N LEU A 67 -21.35 -18.54 -4.79
CA LEU A 67 -21.06 -17.13 -5.08
C LEU A 67 -22.14 -16.56 -5.99
N LYS A 68 -22.75 -15.46 -5.58
CA LYS A 68 -23.74 -14.70 -6.33
C LYS A 68 -23.14 -13.37 -6.74
N PHE A 69 -22.89 -13.20 -8.02
CA PHE A 69 -22.28 -12.00 -8.58
C PHE A 69 -23.35 -11.12 -9.23
N TYR A 70 -23.57 -9.96 -8.65
CA TYR A 70 -24.60 -9.03 -9.05
C TYR A 70 -24.01 -7.90 -9.90
N PHE A 71 -24.61 -7.66 -11.07
CA PHE A 71 -24.25 -6.54 -11.92
C PHE A 71 -25.44 -6.01 -12.70
N SER A 72 -25.84 -4.78 -12.42
CA SER A 72 -26.91 -4.10 -13.15
C SER A 72 -26.42 -3.67 -14.54
N LYS A 73 -27.01 -4.23 -15.61
CA LYS A 73 -26.67 -3.87 -17.00
C LYS A 73 -26.78 -2.38 -17.27
N LEU A 74 -27.78 -1.72 -16.68
CA LEU A 74 -27.98 -0.28 -16.78
C LEU A 74 -26.78 0.52 -16.25
N LEU A 75 -26.08 0.03 -15.21
CA LEU A 75 -24.82 0.61 -14.73
C LEU A 75 -23.72 0.49 -15.79
N GLY A 76 -23.61 -0.68 -16.44
CA GLY A 76 -22.63 -0.92 -17.50
C GLY A 76 -22.84 -0.01 -18.73
N GLU A 77 -24.09 0.19 -19.14
CA GLU A 77 -24.45 1.10 -20.25
C GLU A 77 -24.06 2.56 -19.97
N ARG A 78 -24.15 2.98 -18.72
CA ARG A 78 -23.80 4.35 -18.30
C ARG A 78 -22.31 4.53 -17.99
N SER A 79 -21.62 3.48 -17.63
CA SER A 79 -20.19 3.49 -17.27
C SER A 79 -19.43 2.35 -17.93
N PRO A 80 -18.81 2.59 -19.08
CA PRO A 80 -17.98 1.59 -19.79
C PRO A 80 -16.86 1.01 -18.91
N GLN A 81 -16.36 1.80 -17.96
CA GLN A 81 -15.32 1.36 -17.02
C GLN A 81 -15.83 0.24 -16.11
N HIS A 82 -17.06 0.37 -15.55
CA HIS A 82 -17.66 -0.68 -14.75
C HIS A 82 -18.02 -1.91 -15.59
N ALA A 83 -18.47 -1.72 -16.85
CA ALA A 83 -18.72 -2.85 -17.75
C ALA A 83 -17.45 -3.66 -18.04
N THR A 84 -16.31 -3.00 -18.33
CA THR A 84 -15.04 -3.66 -18.55
C THR A 84 -14.56 -4.39 -17.28
N TYR A 85 -14.72 -3.77 -16.12
CA TYR A 85 -14.32 -4.34 -14.85
C TYR A 85 -15.20 -5.54 -14.46
N PHE A 86 -16.51 -5.49 -14.76
CA PHE A 86 -17.43 -6.63 -14.59
C PHE A 86 -16.97 -7.86 -15.37
N GLU A 87 -16.64 -7.71 -16.67
CA GLU A 87 -16.18 -8.82 -17.49
C GLU A 87 -14.92 -9.46 -16.92
N ARG A 88 -13.99 -8.66 -16.44
CA ARG A 88 -12.76 -9.13 -15.79
C ARG A 88 -13.03 -9.92 -14.51
N ILE A 89 -13.92 -9.43 -13.63
CA ILE A 89 -14.29 -10.13 -12.40
C ILE A 89 -14.97 -11.44 -12.75
N ARG A 90 -15.89 -11.42 -13.72
CA ARG A 90 -16.60 -12.62 -14.18
C ARG A 90 -15.64 -13.70 -14.68
N GLU A 91 -14.72 -13.34 -15.59
CA GLU A 91 -13.70 -14.29 -16.07
C GLU A 91 -12.86 -14.90 -14.94
N LEU A 92 -12.52 -14.11 -13.93
CA LEU A 92 -11.76 -14.58 -12.78
C LEU A 92 -12.57 -15.53 -11.90
N LEU A 93 -13.85 -15.23 -11.65
CA LEU A 93 -14.76 -16.09 -10.88
C LEU A 93 -15.11 -17.39 -11.60
N GLU A 94 -15.34 -17.34 -12.92
CA GLU A 94 -15.53 -18.55 -13.77
C GLU A 94 -14.30 -19.46 -13.67
N ARG A 95 -13.11 -18.89 -13.67
CA ARG A 95 -11.86 -19.65 -13.48
C ARG A 95 -11.74 -20.26 -12.08
N TYR A 96 -12.21 -19.58 -11.04
CA TYR A 96 -12.27 -20.13 -9.68
C TYR A 96 -13.20 -21.34 -9.63
N GLN A 97 -14.35 -21.26 -10.31
CA GLN A 97 -15.28 -22.38 -10.45
C GLN A 97 -14.62 -23.58 -11.14
N ASP A 98 -13.96 -23.36 -12.27
CA ASP A 98 -13.29 -24.41 -13.03
C ASP A 98 -12.20 -25.11 -12.22
N ILE A 99 -11.30 -24.34 -11.59
CA ILE A 99 -10.16 -24.87 -10.83
C ILE A 99 -10.60 -25.57 -9.55
N SER A 100 -11.67 -25.08 -8.90
CA SER A 100 -12.19 -25.69 -7.68
C SER A 100 -12.85 -27.06 -7.93
N GLY A 101 -13.02 -27.47 -9.20
CA GLY A 101 -13.71 -28.72 -9.54
C GLY A 101 -15.19 -28.69 -9.18
N GLY A 102 -15.84 -27.53 -9.24
CA GLY A 102 -17.25 -27.33 -8.95
C GLY A 102 -17.59 -27.08 -7.48
N ARG A 103 -16.58 -27.01 -6.60
CA ARG A 103 -16.79 -26.64 -5.18
C ARG A 103 -17.19 -25.18 -5.03
N VAL A 104 -16.67 -24.30 -5.86
CA VAL A 104 -17.13 -22.92 -5.98
C VAL A 104 -18.15 -22.87 -7.11
N GLN A 105 -19.37 -22.47 -6.80
CA GLN A 105 -20.47 -22.33 -7.76
C GLN A 105 -20.75 -20.85 -7.96
N LEU A 106 -20.79 -20.39 -9.20
CA LEU A 106 -21.02 -19.01 -9.58
C LEU A 106 -22.39 -18.83 -10.21
N GLU A 107 -23.19 -17.91 -9.67
CA GLU A 107 -24.43 -17.41 -10.25
C GLU A 107 -24.25 -15.93 -10.59
N VAL A 108 -24.50 -15.54 -11.85
CA VAL A 108 -24.46 -14.12 -12.26
C VAL A 108 -25.89 -13.59 -12.36
N ILE A 109 -26.17 -12.52 -11.63
CA ILE A 109 -27.50 -11.94 -11.47
C ILE A 109 -27.49 -10.50 -11.98
N ASN A 110 -28.54 -10.11 -12.73
CA ASN A 110 -28.73 -8.75 -13.21
C ASN A 110 -29.89 -8.07 -12.45
N PRO A 111 -29.62 -7.33 -11.37
CA PRO A 111 -30.66 -6.58 -10.67
C PRO A 111 -31.19 -5.46 -11.56
N GLU A 112 -32.43 -5.58 -11.98
CA GLU A 112 -33.17 -4.50 -12.65
C GLU A 112 -33.96 -3.70 -11.61
N PRO A 113 -34.17 -2.39 -11.81
CA PRO A 113 -34.97 -1.59 -10.88
C PRO A 113 -36.33 -2.20 -10.63
N PHE A 114 -36.74 -2.28 -9.35
CA PHE A 114 -38.00 -2.83 -8.87
C PHE A 114 -38.20 -4.33 -9.15
N SER A 115 -37.14 -5.10 -9.31
CA SER A 115 -37.19 -6.56 -9.52
C SER A 115 -36.90 -7.35 -8.24
N ASP A 116 -37.33 -8.63 -8.22
CA ASP A 116 -36.99 -9.56 -7.14
C ASP A 116 -35.45 -9.72 -6.97
N ASP A 117 -34.67 -9.52 -8.05
CA ASP A 117 -33.21 -9.59 -8.02
C ASP A 117 -32.59 -8.36 -7.34
N GLU A 118 -33.26 -7.20 -7.42
CA GLU A 118 -32.85 -6.02 -6.64
C GLU A 118 -33.10 -6.29 -5.13
N ASP A 119 -34.27 -6.84 -4.77
CA ASP A 119 -34.56 -7.19 -3.37
C ASP A 119 -33.56 -8.22 -2.83
N ARG A 120 -33.16 -9.21 -3.65
CA ARG A 120 -32.10 -10.17 -3.31
C ARG A 120 -30.74 -9.49 -3.11
N ALA A 121 -30.38 -8.51 -3.95
CA ALA A 121 -29.14 -7.76 -3.82
C ALA A 121 -29.11 -6.97 -2.50
N VAL A 122 -30.21 -6.30 -2.16
CA VAL A 122 -30.35 -5.59 -0.87
C VAL A 122 -30.27 -6.54 0.31
N ALA A 123 -30.99 -7.68 0.25
CA ALA A 123 -30.97 -8.71 1.30
C ALA A 123 -29.59 -9.36 1.48
N ALA A 124 -28.78 -9.38 0.42
CA ALA A 124 -27.38 -9.83 0.43
C ALA A 124 -26.41 -8.77 0.98
N GLY A 125 -26.87 -7.60 1.38
CA GLY A 125 -26.05 -6.52 1.93
C GLY A 125 -25.28 -5.71 0.87
N LEU A 126 -25.72 -5.76 -0.39
CA LEU A 126 -25.09 -4.99 -1.45
C LEU A 126 -25.51 -3.51 -1.42
N THR A 127 -24.61 -2.65 -1.87
CA THR A 127 -24.82 -1.20 -1.94
C THR A 127 -25.24 -0.81 -3.35
N GLY A 128 -26.46 -0.26 -3.49
CA GLY A 128 -26.91 0.34 -4.74
C GLY A 128 -26.43 1.77 -4.90
N ILE A 129 -25.98 2.14 -6.09
CA ILE A 129 -25.63 3.53 -6.43
C ILE A 129 -26.70 4.14 -7.33
N PRO A 130 -27.12 5.42 -7.13
CA PRO A 130 -28.10 6.07 -7.98
C PRO A 130 -27.63 6.18 -9.42
N LEU A 131 -28.44 5.73 -10.36
CA LEU A 131 -28.14 5.80 -11.78
C LEU A 131 -28.77 7.02 -12.47
N ASN A 132 -29.85 7.57 -11.93
CA ASN A 132 -30.56 8.71 -12.48
C ASN A 132 -31.23 9.54 -11.37
N GLU A 133 -31.83 10.66 -11.76
CA GLU A 133 -32.58 11.54 -10.87
C GLU A 133 -33.92 10.91 -10.39
N ALA A 134 -34.40 9.89 -11.07
CA ALA A 134 -35.61 9.14 -10.67
C ALA A 134 -35.37 8.16 -9.52
N GLY A 135 -34.10 7.94 -9.13
CA GLY A 135 -33.73 7.12 -7.99
C GLY A 135 -33.48 5.64 -8.32
N ASP A 136 -33.41 5.26 -9.61
CA ASP A 136 -33.01 3.90 -9.99
C ASP A 136 -31.61 3.58 -9.46
N LEU A 137 -31.46 2.40 -8.86
CA LEU A 137 -30.19 1.96 -8.28
C LEU A 137 -29.47 0.96 -9.19
N GLY A 138 -28.16 1.06 -9.22
CA GLY A 138 -27.29 0.09 -9.89
C GLY A 138 -26.42 -0.65 -8.88
N TYR A 139 -26.37 -1.95 -9.02
CA TYR A 139 -25.62 -2.84 -8.13
C TYR A 139 -24.42 -3.43 -8.86
N PHE A 140 -23.31 -3.55 -8.14
CA PHE A 140 -22.10 -4.18 -8.63
C PHE A 140 -21.35 -4.79 -7.44
N GLY A 141 -21.68 -6.01 -7.05
CA GLY A 141 -21.16 -6.63 -5.84
C GLY A 141 -21.17 -8.14 -5.88
N LEU A 142 -20.62 -8.77 -4.86
CA LEU A 142 -20.54 -10.21 -4.70
C LEU A 142 -21.04 -10.61 -3.33
N SER A 143 -21.88 -11.63 -3.26
CA SER A 143 -22.26 -12.31 -2.03
C SER A 143 -21.90 -13.78 -2.13
N GLY A 144 -21.25 -14.32 -1.10
CA GLY A 144 -20.94 -15.73 -0.97
C GLY A 144 -21.60 -16.35 0.25
N SER A 145 -21.89 -17.64 0.20
CA SER A 145 -22.32 -18.44 1.33
C SER A 145 -21.73 -19.85 1.28
N ASN A 146 -21.53 -20.46 2.45
CA ASN A 146 -21.12 -21.85 2.61
C ASN A 146 -22.32 -22.75 2.98
N SER A 147 -22.04 -24.02 3.29
CA SER A 147 -23.08 -25.00 3.68
C SER A 147 -23.67 -24.76 5.07
N THR A 148 -23.03 -23.95 5.92
CA THR A 148 -23.48 -23.55 7.27
C THR A 148 -24.18 -22.20 7.30
N ASP A 149 -24.51 -21.62 6.12
CA ASP A 149 -25.14 -20.31 5.97
C ASP A 149 -24.28 -19.11 6.44
N ASP A 150 -22.98 -19.31 6.66
CA ASP A 150 -22.06 -18.19 6.84
C ASP A 150 -22.00 -17.36 5.57
N LYS A 151 -21.96 -16.04 5.73
CA LYS A 151 -21.99 -15.10 4.61
C LYS A 151 -20.74 -14.22 4.59
N ALA A 152 -20.18 -14.04 3.40
CA ALA A 152 -19.13 -13.06 3.14
C ALA A 152 -19.37 -12.41 1.78
N GLY A 153 -18.96 -11.16 1.58
CA GLY A 153 -19.22 -10.50 0.32
C GLY A 153 -18.48 -9.18 0.13
N ILE A 154 -18.65 -8.63 -1.06
CA ILE A 154 -18.18 -7.29 -1.44
C ILE A 154 -19.43 -6.47 -1.76
N PRO A 155 -19.76 -5.46 -0.95
CA PRO A 155 -20.98 -4.66 -1.14
C PRO A 155 -21.01 -3.91 -2.45
N PHE A 156 -19.86 -3.44 -2.94
CA PHE A 156 -19.72 -2.77 -4.21
C PHE A 156 -18.27 -2.87 -4.74
N PHE A 157 -18.10 -3.23 -6.02
CA PHE A 157 -16.80 -3.26 -6.68
C PHE A 157 -16.44 -1.89 -7.24
N THR A 158 -15.27 -1.38 -6.84
CA THR A 158 -14.70 -0.13 -7.37
C THR A 158 -13.49 -0.44 -8.24
N PRO A 159 -13.39 0.12 -9.47
CA PRO A 159 -12.24 -0.11 -10.35
C PRO A 159 -10.90 0.28 -9.73
N GLU A 160 -10.89 1.20 -8.78
CA GLU A 160 -9.69 1.63 -8.04
C GLU A 160 -9.07 0.51 -7.20
N ARG A 161 -9.87 -0.51 -6.83
CA ARG A 161 -9.42 -1.71 -6.09
C ARG A 161 -9.00 -2.88 -6.98
N GLU A 162 -8.94 -2.70 -8.28
CA GLU A 162 -8.59 -3.77 -9.23
C GLU A 162 -7.27 -4.49 -8.89
N THR A 163 -6.29 -3.76 -8.31
CA THR A 163 -5.00 -4.33 -7.85
C THR A 163 -5.17 -5.42 -6.81
N PHE A 164 -6.21 -5.33 -6.00
CA PHE A 164 -6.49 -6.25 -4.90
C PHE A 164 -7.58 -7.26 -5.23
N LEU A 165 -8.07 -7.29 -6.49
CA LEU A 165 -9.21 -8.10 -6.87
C LEU A 165 -9.04 -9.59 -6.55
N GLU A 166 -7.92 -10.20 -6.97
CA GLU A 166 -7.64 -11.62 -6.69
C GLU A 166 -7.62 -11.90 -5.17
N TYR A 167 -7.05 -10.98 -4.41
CA TYR A 167 -7.03 -11.04 -2.96
C TYR A 167 -8.44 -10.95 -2.37
N ASP A 168 -9.24 -9.93 -2.75
CA ASP A 168 -10.59 -9.71 -2.22
C ASP A 168 -11.50 -10.92 -2.50
N LEU A 169 -11.41 -11.52 -3.70
CA LEU A 169 -12.18 -12.71 -4.07
C LEU A 169 -11.72 -13.96 -3.33
N THR A 170 -10.41 -14.19 -3.26
CA THR A 170 -9.87 -15.36 -2.56
C THR A 170 -10.13 -15.29 -1.07
N ARG A 171 -10.12 -14.09 -0.48
CA ARG A 171 -10.50 -13.85 0.91
C ARG A 171 -11.91 -14.34 1.22
N ILE A 172 -12.88 -14.03 0.36
CA ILE A 172 -14.26 -14.50 0.54
C ILE A 172 -14.30 -16.03 0.62
N ILE A 173 -13.62 -16.69 -0.31
CA ILE A 173 -13.58 -18.15 -0.34
C ILE A 173 -12.87 -18.71 0.90
N TYR A 174 -11.74 -18.12 1.29
CA TYR A 174 -11.00 -18.51 2.48
C TYR A 174 -11.86 -18.38 3.75
N THR A 175 -12.58 -17.25 3.89
CA THR A 175 -13.47 -17.01 5.03
C THR A 175 -14.63 -18.01 5.08
N LEU A 176 -15.17 -18.39 3.92
CA LEU A 176 -16.30 -19.33 3.82
C LEU A 176 -15.87 -20.80 3.91
N ALA A 177 -14.59 -21.11 3.64
CA ALA A 177 -14.07 -22.48 3.74
C ALA A 177 -13.81 -22.94 5.19
N ASP A 178 -14.06 -22.08 6.17
CA ASP A 178 -13.90 -22.31 7.62
C ASP A 178 -12.51 -22.85 8.03
N PRO A 179 -11.42 -22.18 7.67
CA PRO A 179 -10.14 -22.51 8.26
C PRO A 179 -10.13 -22.10 9.74
N GLU A 180 -9.43 -22.84 10.58
CA GLU A 180 -9.14 -22.44 11.96
C GLU A 180 -8.51 -21.04 11.99
N ARG A 181 -9.28 -20.03 12.40
CA ARG A 181 -8.80 -18.66 12.49
C ARG A 181 -7.82 -18.51 13.63
N LYS A 182 -6.61 -18.09 13.32
CA LYS A 182 -5.60 -17.76 14.33
C LYS A 182 -6.10 -16.63 15.24
N VAL A 183 -5.80 -16.74 16.53
CA VAL A 183 -6.19 -15.76 17.54
C VAL A 183 -5.06 -14.76 17.74
N ILE A 184 -5.37 -13.49 17.46
CA ILE A 184 -4.45 -12.36 17.65
C ILE A 184 -4.78 -11.67 18.98
N GLY A 185 -3.87 -11.75 19.95
CA GLY A 185 -3.97 -10.97 21.18
C GLY A 185 -3.43 -9.56 20.95
N VAL A 186 -4.27 -8.55 21.04
CA VAL A 186 -3.87 -7.14 20.81
C VAL A 186 -3.80 -6.41 22.14
N MET A 187 -2.62 -5.89 22.48
CA MET A 187 -2.39 -5.11 23.69
C MET A 187 -1.93 -3.69 23.32
N SER A 188 -2.64 -2.68 23.82
CA SER A 188 -2.31 -1.27 23.61
C SER A 188 -2.84 -0.38 24.72
N PRO A 189 -2.08 0.65 25.18
CA PRO A 189 -2.61 1.70 26.03
C PRO A 189 -3.43 2.74 25.23
N LEU A 190 -3.34 2.74 23.89
CA LEU A 190 -4.09 3.64 23.03
C LEU A 190 -5.52 3.14 22.80
N PRO A 191 -6.49 4.03 22.55
CA PRO A 191 -7.89 3.64 22.33
C PRO A 191 -8.11 3.07 20.91
N ILE A 192 -7.29 2.10 20.49
CA ILE A 192 -7.32 1.54 19.13
C ILE A 192 -8.62 0.77 18.83
N ASN A 193 -9.28 0.24 19.86
CA ASN A 193 -10.59 -0.44 19.74
C ASN A 193 -11.77 0.54 19.89
N GLY A 194 -11.52 1.83 19.80
CA GLY A 194 -12.48 2.86 20.13
C GLY A 194 -12.60 3.08 21.64
N GLY A 195 -13.11 4.20 22.03
CA GLY A 195 -13.27 4.53 23.45
C GLY A 195 -14.40 5.53 23.69
N ALA A 196 -14.98 5.48 24.90
CA ALA A 196 -15.89 6.52 25.34
C ALA A 196 -15.14 7.84 25.44
N ALA A 197 -15.69 8.87 24.80
CA ALA A 197 -15.16 10.22 24.95
C ALA A 197 -15.26 10.64 26.43
N GLN A 198 -14.13 11.04 27.00
CA GLN A 198 -14.21 11.86 28.21
C GLN A 198 -14.58 13.30 27.79
N PRO A 199 -15.66 13.88 28.31
CA PRO A 199 -16.01 15.26 27.95
C PRO A 199 -14.84 16.21 28.19
N PRO A 200 -14.52 17.13 27.24
CA PRO A 200 -15.36 17.56 26.10
C PRO A 200 -15.11 16.84 24.76
N TYR A 201 -14.45 15.70 24.76
CA TYR A 201 -14.00 15.02 23.52
C TYR A 201 -15.09 14.10 22.94
N GLN A 202 -15.09 14.00 21.61
CA GLN A 202 -15.96 13.03 20.90
C GLN A 202 -15.41 11.60 21.09
N GLN A 203 -16.27 10.59 20.93
CA GLN A 203 -15.87 9.18 20.93
C GLN A 203 -14.74 8.95 19.92
N SER A 204 -13.64 8.33 20.36
CA SER A 204 -12.64 7.83 19.43
C SER A 204 -13.19 6.63 18.67
N PRO A 205 -13.27 6.68 17.33
CA PRO A 205 -13.69 5.51 16.56
C PRO A 205 -12.66 4.39 16.73
N ARG A 206 -13.10 3.15 16.54
CA ARG A 206 -12.21 2.01 16.36
C ARG A 206 -11.34 2.24 15.13
N TRP A 207 -10.05 1.91 15.21
CA TRP A 207 -9.15 2.03 14.07
C TRP A 207 -9.48 0.94 13.04
N THR A 208 -9.63 1.33 11.80
CA THR A 208 -10.06 0.42 10.71
C THR A 208 -9.07 -0.71 10.46
N VAL A 209 -7.80 -0.55 10.82
CA VAL A 209 -6.82 -1.63 10.74
C VAL A 209 -7.23 -2.86 11.56
N LEU A 210 -7.92 -2.68 12.72
CA LEU A 210 -8.44 -3.79 13.50
C LEU A 210 -9.60 -4.53 12.81
N ASP A 211 -10.42 -3.80 12.04
CA ASP A 211 -11.47 -4.41 11.25
C ASP A 211 -10.87 -5.24 10.12
N GLN A 212 -9.82 -4.70 9.45
CA GLN A 212 -9.07 -5.45 8.44
C GLN A 212 -8.38 -6.70 9.01
N ILE A 213 -7.86 -6.65 10.24
CA ILE A 213 -7.32 -7.84 10.92
C ILE A 213 -8.45 -8.82 11.25
N SER A 214 -9.61 -8.33 11.74
CA SER A 214 -10.75 -9.16 12.13
C SER A 214 -11.39 -9.90 10.95
N ASP A 215 -11.17 -9.42 9.72
CA ASP A 215 -11.61 -10.12 8.51
C ASP A 215 -10.95 -11.50 8.36
N PHE A 216 -9.72 -11.68 8.88
CA PHE A 216 -8.90 -12.89 8.69
C PHE A 216 -8.62 -13.65 9.99
N PHE A 217 -8.63 -12.95 11.11
CA PHE A 217 -8.19 -13.47 12.41
C PHE A 217 -9.26 -13.23 13.47
N THR A 218 -9.25 -14.02 14.51
CA THR A 218 -10.01 -13.71 15.72
C THR A 218 -9.21 -12.72 16.56
N VAL A 219 -9.73 -11.50 16.75
CA VAL A 219 -9.04 -10.46 17.53
C VAL A 219 -9.52 -10.46 18.96
N LYS A 220 -8.59 -10.61 19.91
CA LYS A 220 -8.80 -10.50 21.36
C LYS A 220 -8.07 -9.28 21.90
N MET A 221 -8.79 -8.31 22.48
CA MET A 221 -8.16 -7.20 23.19
C MET A 221 -7.65 -7.67 24.55
N LEU A 222 -6.36 -7.45 24.81
CA LEU A 222 -5.71 -7.79 26.07
C LEU A 222 -5.51 -6.55 26.95
N PRO A 223 -5.69 -6.65 28.28
CA PRO A 223 -5.40 -5.53 29.18
C PRO A 223 -3.88 -5.26 29.22
N THR A 224 -3.51 -4.01 29.51
CA THR A 224 -2.12 -3.58 29.66
C THR A 224 -1.49 -3.98 31.00
N GLN A 225 -2.26 -4.60 31.90
CA GLN A 225 -1.80 -5.16 33.16
C GLN A 225 -2.23 -6.61 33.24
N MET A 226 -1.29 -7.52 33.10
CA MET A 226 -1.55 -8.95 33.15
C MET A 226 -0.30 -9.72 33.59
N ARG A 227 -0.50 -10.93 34.07
CA ARG A 227 0.59 -11.77 34.62
C ARG A 227 0.94 -12.97 33.73
N GLU A 228 0.06 -13.29 32.79
CA GLU A 228 0.21 -14.39 31.84
C GLU A 228 -0.56 -14.08 30.59
N ILE A 229 0.02 -14.37 29.42
CA ILE A 229 -0.70 -14.29 28.13
C ILE A 229 -1.58 -15.54 28.01
N PRO A 230 -2.89 -15.40 27.70
CA PRO A 230 -3.79 -16.55 27.55
C PRO A 230 -3.27 -17.57 26.53
N GLY A 231 -3.39 -18.85 26.85
CA GLY A 231 -2.84 -19.95 26.06
C GLY A 231 -3.52 -20.16 24.69
N ASP A 232 -4.65 -19.50 24.45
CA ASP A 232 -5.34 -19.51 23.17
C ASP A 232 -4.90 -18.37 22.22
N ILE A 233 -3.91 -17.58 22.59
CA ILE A 233 -3.32 -16.56 21.73
C ILE A 233 -2.23 -17.20 20.87
N ASP A 234 -2.42 -17.17 19.54
CA ASP A 234 -1.40 -17.64 18.58
C ASP A 234 -0.33 -16.59 18.31
N ILE A 235 -0.73 -15.31 18.21
CA ILE A 235 0.17 -14.19 17.92
C ILE A 235 -0.16 -13.01 18.83
N LEU A 236 0.87 -12.43 19.42
CA LEU A 236 0.75 -11.23 20.24
C LEU A 236 1.07 -9.98 19.41
N MET A 237 0.12 -9.07 19.29
CA MET A 237 0.31 -7.76 18.67
C MET A 237 0.40 -6.69 19.75
N LEU A 238 1.58 -6.12 19.95
CA LEU A 238 1.82 -5.03 20.89
C LEU A 238 1.83 -3.71 20.15
N VAL A 239 0.95 -2.79 20.53
CA VAL A 239 0.86 -1.46 19.92
C VAL A 239 1.17 -0.40 20.98
N HIS A 240 2.27 0.31 20.78
CA HIS A 240 2.74 1.35 21.69
C HIS A 240 2.92 0.85 23.14
N PRO A 241 3.75 -0.20 23.38
CA PRO A 241 3.98 -0.68 24.73
C PRO A 241 4.61 0.42 25.58
N LYS A 242 3.79 1.00 26.48
CA LYS A 242 4.14 2.15 27.32
C LYS A 242 3.50 2.00 28.68
N GLY A 243 4.30 2.22 29.74
CA GLY A 243 3.83 2.13 31.12
C GLY A 243 3.41 0.73 31.55
N LEU A 244 3.95 -0.33 30.92
CA LEU A 244 3.72 -1.71 31.31
C LEU A 244 4.49 -2.01 32.60
N ASP A 245 3.85 -2.70 33.54
CA ASP A 245 4.53 -3.14 34.75
C ASP A 245 5.44 -4.36 34.49
N ASP A 246 6.34 -4.66 35.44
CA ASP A 246 7.29 -5.76 35.30
C ASP A 246 6.60 -7.14 35.16
N PHE A 247 5.40 -7.32 35.72
CA PHE A 247 4.64 -8.56 35.57
C PHE A 247 4.14 -8.73 34.13
N THR A 248 3.62 -7.68 33.53
CA THR A 248 3.17 -7.68 32.14
C THR A 248 4.35 -7.87 31.18
N LEU A 249 5.47 -7.17 31.42
CA LEU A 249 6.70 -7.36 30.65
C LEU A 249 7.20 -8.80 30.75
N TYR A 250 7.15 -9.40 31.95
CA TYR A 250 7.50 -10.80 32.17
C TYR A 250 6.57 -11.76 31.41
N ALA A 251 5.26 -11.52 31.47
CA ALA A 251 4.28 -12.34 30.74
C ALA A 251 4.54 -12.31 29.22
N ILE A 252 4.85 -11.14 28.65
CA ILE A 252 5.20 -10.97 27.23
C ILE A 252 6.51 -11.71 26.92
N ASP A 253 7.55 -11.53 27.75
CA ASP A 253 8.84 -12.17 27.59
C ASP A 253 8.70 -13.71 27.58
N GLN A 254 8.00 -14.27 28.56
CA GLN A 254 7.81 -15.73 28.69
C GLN A 254 6.92 -16.30 27.58
N PHE A 255 5.96 -15.54 27.07
CA PHE A 255 5.17 -15.93 25.89
C PHE A 255 6.07 -16.12 24.67
N VAL A 256 6.94 -15.13 24.37
CA VAL A 256 7.85 -15.20 23.23
C VAL A 256 8.90 -16.30 23.40
N ILE A 257 9.50 -16.42 24.59
CA ILE A 257 10.48 -17.48 24.89
C ILE A 257 9.84 -18.86 24.84
N GLY A 258 8.57 -18.98 25.20
CA GLY A 258 7.77 -20.20 25.08
C GLY A 258 7.47 -20.62 23.63
N GLY A 259 7.90 -19.84 22.63
CA GLY A 259 7.66 -20.10 21.21
C GLY A 259 6.51 -19.29 20.61
N GLY A 260 5.90 -18.39 21.41
CA GLY A 260 4.92 -17.43 20.93
C GLY A 260 5.50 -16.45 19.91
N ARG A 261 4.69 -16.03 18.96
CA ARG A 261 5.07 -15.10 17.89
C ARG A 261 4.53 -13.71 18.20
N ALA A 262 5.29 -12.67 17.86
CA ALA A 262 4.83 -11.31 18.16
C ALA A 262 5.12 -10.34 17.03
N MET A 263 4.18 -9.38 16.87
CA MET A 263 4.32 -8.18 16.07
C MET A 263 4.27 -6.97 17.01
N VAL A 264 5.33 -6.17 17.01
CA VAL A 264 5.50 -5.08 17.97
C VAL A 264 5.64 -3.76 17.25
N PHE A 265 4.78 -2.81 17.60
CA PHE A 265 4.85 -1.43 17.14
C PHE A 265 5.36 -0.56 18.29
N VAL A 266 6.59 -0.08 18.16
CA VAL A 266 7.20 0.90 19.09
C VAL A 266 7.32 2.25 18.42
N ASP A 267 7.44 3.30 19.20
CA ASP A 267 7.54 4.65 18.65
C ASP A 267 8.42 5.55 19.52
N ALA A 268 9.17 6.43 18.87
CA ALA A 268 9.93 7.49 19.51
C ALA A 268 9.15 8.82 19.60
N ASN A 269 8.03 8.92 18.86
CA ASN A 269 7.15 10.10 18.85
C ASN A 269 5.78 9.73 18.25
N ALA A 270 4.95 8.99 18.97
CA ALA A 270 3.60 8.63 18.55
C ALA A 270 2.68 9.87 18.54
N GLU A 271 2.40 10.43 17.36
CA GLU A 271 1.51 11.58 17.20
C GLU A 271 0.08 11.28 17.66
N VAL A 272 -0.34 10.00 17.58
CA VAL A 272 -1.66 9.53 18.03
C VAL A 272 -1.79 9.46 19.55
N ASP A 273 -0.67 9.48 20.31
CA ASP A 273 -0.65 9.51 21.78
C ASP A 273 -0.66 10.97 22.33
N VAL A 274 -0.69 11.97 21.45
CA VAL A 274 -0.77 13.38 21.85
C VAL A 274 -2.24 13.81 21.91
N PRO A 275 -2.76 14.23 23.09
CA PRO A 275 -4.13 14.72 23.20
C PRO A 275 -4.39 15.92 22.27
N PRO A 276 -5.63 16.12 21.77
CA PRO A 276 -5.98 17.22 20.88
C PRO A 276 -5.72 18.62 21.46
N ASP A 277 -5.72 18.74 22.79
CA ASP A 277 -5.41 20.00 23.50
C ASP A 277 -3.89 20.25 23.66
N GLY A 278 -3.05 19.29 23.24
CA GLY A 278 -1.60 19.34 23.33
C GLY A 278 -1.04 19.25 24.76
N ARG A 279 -1.87 18.92 25.75
CA ARG A 279 -1.45 18.75 27.14
C ARG A 279 -1.01 17.32 27.38
N MET A 280 0.25 17.02 27.07
CA MET A 280 0.84 15.71 27.31
C MET A 280 0.97 15.42 28.81
N GLN A 281 0.41 14.30 29.28
CA GLN A 281 0.61 13.79 30.64
C GLN A 281 1.93 13.02 30.76
N SER A 282 2.40 12.43 29.67
CA SER A 282 3.67 11.70 29.54
C SER A 282 4.20 11.86 28.12
N LEU A 283 5.49 11.59 27.91
CA LEU A 283 6.09 11.63 26.58
C LEU A 283 5.41 10.59 25.67
N PRO A 284 5.15 10.89 24.39
CA PRO A 284 4.52 9.96 23.44
C PRO A 284 5.55 8.96 22.88
N VAL A 285 6.22 8.25 23.79
CA VAL A 285 7.34 7.33 23.49
C VAL A 285 7.04 5.96 24.08
N SER A 286 7.30 4.91 23.32
CA SER A 286 7.24 3.53 23.81
C SER A 286 8.44 3.22 24.73
N ASP A 287 8.21 2.56 25.84
CA ASP A 287 9.24 2.21 26.84
C ASP A 287 9.51 0.69 26.90
N PHE A 288 9.77 0.09 25.73
CA PHE A 288 9.91 -1.37 25.59
C PHE A 288 11.36 -1.86 25.38
N ASN A 289 12.36 -0.99 25.48
CA ASN A 289 13.75 -1.33 25.25
C ASN A 289 14.29 -2.40 26.22
N LYS A 290 13.74 -2.52 27.44
CA LYS A 290 14.10 -3.59 28.39
C LYS A 290 13.96 -4.97 27.75
N ILE A 291 12.89 -5.19 26.99
CA ILE A 291 12.62 -6.44 26.28
C ILE A 291 13.32 -6.48 24.92
N LEU A 292 13.19 -5.42 24.12
CA LEU A 292 13.74 -5.39 22.76
C LEU A 292 15.25 -5.66 22.73
N THR A 293 16.00 -5.12 23.69
CA THR A 293 17.46 -5.30 23.74
C THR A 293 17.86 -6.75 23.92
N THR A 294 17.12 -7.55 24.67
CA THR A 294 17.36 -8.99 24.83
C THR A 294 16.94 -9.79 23.60
N TRP A 295 16.04 -9.24 22.78
CA TRP A 295 15.66 -9.81 21.49
C TRP A 295 16.59 -9.37 20.33
N GLY A 296 17.68 -8.64 20.65
CA GLY A 296 18.72 -8.26 19.67
C GLY A 296 18.46 -6.95 18.94
N LEU A 297 17.47 -6.16 19.36
CA LEU A 297 17.09 -4.90 18.72
C LEU A 297 16.89 -3.82 19.77
N LYS A 298 17.07 -2.55 19.41
CA LYS A 298 16.70 -1.42 20.29
C LYS A 298 16.04 -0.31 19.48
N LEU A 299 15.09 0.38 20.07
CA LEU A 299 14.60 1.67 19.61
C LEU A 299 15.61 2.74 20.08
N VAL A 300 16.13 3.54 19.15
CA VAL A 300 17.10 4.60 19.48
C VAL A 300 16.40 5.70 20.27
N ASP A 301 16.94 6.02 21.45
CA ASP A 301 16.35 6.98 22.35
C ASP A 301 16.32 8.38 21.74
N ASN A 302 15.16 9.06 21.88
CA ASN A 302 14.96 10.45 21.48
C ASN A 302 15.33 10.76 20.02
N LYS A 303 15.18 9.81 19.10
CA LYS A 303 15.45 10.00 17.67
C LYS A 303 14.29 9.53 16.82
N VAL A 304 13.93 10.37 15.83
CA VAL A 304 13.02 10.02 14.75
C VAL A 304 13.75 10.06 13.42
N ALA A 305 13.29 9.24 12.49
CA ALA A 305 13.86 9.17 11.15
C ALA A 305 13.31 10.28 10.26
N GLY A 306 14.21 11.00 9.61
CA GLY A 306 13.89 11.92 8.53
C GLY A 306 14.42 11.43 7.21
N ASP A 307 13.69 11.66 6.11
CA ASP A 307 14.13 11.33 4.74
C ASP A 307 13.65 12.40 3.76
N LEU A 308 14.56 12.93 2.95
CA LEU A 308 14.23 13.94 1.94
C LEU A 308 13.54 13.35 0.71
N ASP A 309 13.84 12.11 0.36
CA ASP A 309 13.29 11.47 -0.84
C ASP A 309 11.88 10.94 -0.59
N ALA A 310 11.62 10.50 0.63
CA ALA A 310 10.33 9.98 1.07
C ALA A 310 9.44 11.05 1.72
N ALA A 311 9.92 12.31 1.90
CA ALA A 311 9.19 13.37 2.58
C ALA A 311 7.84 13.65 1.93
N ARG A 312 6.77 13.70 2.74
CA ARG A 312 5.43 14.07 2.28
C ARG A 312 5.23 15.58 2.29
N ARG A 313 4.50 16.05 1.29
CA ARG A 313 4.13 17.47 1.21
C ARG A 313 2.99 17.79 2.14
N VAL A 314 3.18 18.78 2.99
CA VAL A 314 2.17 19.30 3.91
C VAL A 314 1.93 20.79 3.67
N ASN A 315 0.70 21.21 3.92
CA ASN A 315 0.32 22.61 3.91
C ASN A 315 0.62 23.22 5.28
N VAL A 316 1.56 24.14 5.35
CA VAL A 316 1.95 24.82 6.58
C VAL A 316 1.55 26.31 6.50
N ARG A 317 0.95 26.81 7.57
CA ARG A 317 0.62 28.23 7.66
C ARG A 317 1.83 29.01 8.17
N VAL A 318 2.44 29.80 7.29
CA VAL A 318 3.56 30.71 7.64
C VAL A 318 3.02 32.14 7.65
N GLY A 319 2.73 32.66 8.84
CA GLY A 319 2.05 33.96 9.01
C GLY A 319 0.62 33.92 8.44
N LYS A 320 0.33 34.77 7.45
CA LYS A 320 -0.99 34.85 6.77
C LYS A 320 -1.06 34.01 5.47
N LYS A 321 0.01 33.29 5.11
CA LYS A 321 0.08 32.53 3.84
C LYS A 321 0.19 31.03 4.13
N THR A 322 -0.47 30.23 3.31
CA THR A 322 -0.26 28.79 3.28
C THR A 322 0.88 28.48 2.31
N SER A 323 1.86 27.74 2.75
CA SER A 323 3.00 27.26 1.96
C SER A 323 3.02 25.74 1.97
N VAL A 324 3.38 25.13 0.85
CA VAL A 324 3.60 23.69 0.76
C VAL A 324 5.05 23.41 1.09
N VAL A 325 5.30 22.52 2.05
CA VAL A 325 6.64 22.15 2.51
C VAL A 325 6.78 20.65 2.52
N ASP A 326 7.95 20.15 2.14
CA ASP A 326 8.30 18.74 2.28
C ASP A 326 8.57 18.46 3.77
N TYR A 327 7.69 17.70 4.43
CA TYR A 327 7.79 17.40 5.85
C TYR A 327 8.57 16.12 6.04
N VAL A 328 9.84 16.26 6.36
CA VAL A 328 10.86 15.21 6.30
C VAL A 328 10.65 14.04 7.26
N ILE A 329 9.76 14.15 8.26
CA ILE A 329 9.42 13.08 9.19
C ILE A 329 8.10 12.35 8.85
N TRP A 330 7.31 12.88 7.90
CA TRP A 330 6.19 12.13 7.33
C TRP A 330 6.66 11.49 6.04
N LEU A 331 6.78 10.16 6.07
CA LEU A 331 7.44 9.39 5.03
C LEU A 331 6.43 8.66 4.16
N GLY A 332 6.42 8.94 2.88
CA GLY A 332 5.76 8.14 1.85
C GLY A 332 6.77 7.18 1.24
N LEU A 333 6.88 6.00 1.83
CA LEU A 333 7.84 4.97 1.45
C LEU A 333 7.34 4.20 0.23
N ASP A 334 8.25 3.81 -0.65
CA ASP A 334 7.94 3.06 -1.85
C ASP A 334 8.82 1.80 -1.98
N LYS A 335 8.72 1.12 -3.12
CA LYS A 335 9.43 -0.14 -3.40
C LYS A 335 10.95 -0.10 -3.15
N ARG A 336 11.58 1.06 -3.14
CA ARG A 336 13.02 1.24 -2.88
C ARG A 336 13.37 1.13 -1.40
N ASN A 337 12.39 1.30 -0.54
CA ASN A 337 12.51 1.29 0.90
C ASN A 337 12.27 -0.10 1.52
N PHE A 338 11.83 -1.08 0.71
CA PHE A 338 11.37 -2.39 1.18
C PHE A 338 12.34 -3.50 0.78
N ASP A 339 12.52 -4.48 1.68
CA ASP A 339 13.15 -5.75 1.32
C ASP A 339 12.24 -6.53 0.38
N ARG A 340 12.64 -6.60 -0.90
CA ARG A 340 11.86 -7.27 -1.95
C ARG A 340 11.96 -8.80 -1.89
N GLY A 341 12.90 -9.33 -1.11
CA GLY A 341 13.08 -10.77 -0.89
C GLY A 341 12.25 -11.32 0.26
N ASP A 342 11.68 -10.46 1.11
CA ASP A 342 10.82 -10.90 2.21
C ASP A 342 9.35 -11.00 1.79
N LEU A 343 8.66 -12.04 2.27
CA LEU A 343 7.26 -12.31 1.95
C LEU A 343 6.31 -11.20 2.42
N ILE A 344 6.64 -10.52 3.51
CA ILE A 344 5.82 -9.44 4.08
C ILE A 344 5.87 -8.19 3.19
N THR A 345 7.07 -7.81 2.73
CA THR A 345 7.30 -6.53 2.05
C THR A 345 7.46 -6.66 0.54
N GLY A 346 7.68 -7.88 0.04
CA GLY A 346 7.94 -8.16 -1.37
C GLY A 346 6.90 -7.59 -2.34
N ASN A 347 5.63 -7.62 -1.95
CA ASN A 347 4.50 -7.17 -2.76
C ASN A 347 3.93 -5.80 -2.38
N ILE A 348 4.43 -5.20 -1.29
CA ILE A 348 3.98 -3.87 -0.86
C ILE A 348 4.47 -2.81 -1.85
N SER A 349 3.58 -1.91 -2.24
CA SER A 349 3.88 -0.82 -3.19
C SER A 349 4.15 0.52 -2.51
N SER A 350 3.43 0.82 -1.43
CA SER A 350 3.59 2.07 -0.69
C SER A 350 3.17 1.93 0.77
N LEU A 351 3.90 2.60 1.67
CA LEU A 351 3.56 2.73 3.09
C LEU A 351 3.73 4.18 3.52
N ASN A 352 2.92 4.62 4.45
CA ASN A 352 3.05 5.94 5.06
C ASN A 352 3.42 5.79 6.53
N PHE A 353 4.48 6.48 6.94
CA PHE A 353 4.97 6.55 8.30
C PHE A 353 4.99 7.99 8.78
N ALA A 354 4.83 8.21 10.09
CA ALA A 354 4.81 9.55 10.66
C ALA A 354 5.58 9.61 11.99
N GLY A 355 6.67 10.34 12.01
CA GLY A 355 7.48 10.46 13.22
C GLY A 355 8.21 9.18 13.63
N ALA A 356 8.39 8.26 12.68
CA ALA A 356 8.94 6.93 12.94
C ALA A 356 10.25 6.97 13.74
N GLY A 357 10.39 6.11 14.74
CA GLY A 357 11.63 5.88 15.46
C GLY A 357 12.69 5.20 14.58
N ILE A 358 13.86 4.96 15.15
CA ILE A 358 14.96 4.29 14.49
C ILE A 358 15.28 3.01 15.24
N LEU A 359 15.38 1.89 14.53
CA LEU A 359 15.77 0.61 15.09
C LEU A 359 17.25 0.34 14.85
N GLU A 360 17.95 -0.16 15.84
CA GLU A 360 19.36 -0.57 15.72
C GLU A 360 19.57 -1.98 16.28
N PRO A 361 20.34 -2.85 15.60
CA PRO A 361 20.74 -4.15 16.14
C PRO A 361 21.64 -3.98 17.36
N THR A 362 21.45 -4.84 18.37
CA THR A 362 22.32 -4.85 19.57
C THR A 362 23.56 -5.75 19.41
N GLY A 363 23.62 -6.52 18.32
CA GLY A 363 24.77 -7.38 18.01
C GLY A 363 24.84 -8.67 18.84
N ILE A 364 23.71 -9.14 19.40
CA ILE A 364 23.67 -10.41 20.15
C ILE A 364 23.92 -11.58 19.20
N GLU A 365 24.89 -12.42 19.54
CA GLU A 365 25.24 -13.62 18.77
C GLU A 365 24.07 -14.63 18.76
N GLY A 366 23.82 -15.25 17.61
CA GLY A 366 22.72 -16.21 17.41
C GLY A 366 21.38 -15.58 17.09
N ILE A 367 21.28 -14.25 17.05
CA ILE A 367 20.07 -13.51 16.61
C ILE A 367 20.35 -12.85 15.26
N LYS A 368 19.50 -13.15 14.28
CA LYS A 368 19.53 -12.52 12.96
C LYS A 368 18.48 -11.41 12.90
N ILE A 369 18.95 -10.20 12.65
CA ILE A 369 18.09 -9.03 12.38
C ILE A 369 18.07 -8.80 10.87
N GLN A 370 16.87 -8.85 10.28
CA GLN A 370 16.66 -8.58 8.84
C GLN A 370 15.85 -7.28 8.71
N PRO A 371 16.43 -6.22 8.13
CA PRO A 371 15.68 -5.01 7.82
C PRO A 371 14.58 -5.33 6.81
N LEU A 372 13.34 -5.00 7.13
CA LEU A 372 12.18 -5.11 6.24
C LEU A 372 11.89 -3.79 5.53
N ILE A 373 12.01 -2.69 6.28
CA ILE A 373 11.72 -1.33 5.81
C ILE A 373 12.84 -0.42 6.29
N SER A 374 13.38 0.40 5.38
CA SER A 374 14.43 1.38 5.67
C SER A 374 14.21 2.67 4.89
N THR A 375 14.70 3.78 5.41
CA THR A 375 14.77 5.06 4.68
C THR A 375 15.73 4.96 3.49
N GLY A 376 15.70 5.97 2.63
CA GLY A 376 16.70 6.13 1.58
C GLY A 376 18.04 6.64 2.11
N PRO A 377 19.05 6.80 1.23
CA PRO A 377 20.37 7.30 1.62
C PRO A 377 20.37 8.79 2.00
N ARG A 378 19.31 9.54 1.63
CA ARG A 378 19.20 10.96 2.03
C ARG A 378 18.37 11.11 3.31
N SER A 379 18.73 10.33 4.32
CA SER A 379 18.10 10.33 5.63
C SER A 379 18.96 11.02 6.69
N MET A 380 18.33 11.35 7.82
CA MET A 380 18.94 11.98 8.99
C MET A 380 18.19 11.56 10.24
N ALA A 381 18.93 11.23 11.31
CA ALA A 381 18.36 11.07 12.65
C ALA A 381 18.07 12.43 13.27
N ILE A 382 16.80 12.74 13.53
CA ILE A 382 16.33 14.02 14.08
C ILE A 382 15.98 13.84 15.55
N ASP A 383 16.33 14.82 16.40
CA ASP A 383 15.92 14.79 17.81
C ASP A 383 14.39 14.84 17.93
N ALA A 384 13.78 13.85 18.58
CA ALA A 384 12.34 13.75 18.77
C ALA A 384 11.76 14.98 19.49
N SER A 385 12.53 15.61 20.39
CA SER A 385 12.15 16.85 21.05
C SER A 385 11.81 18.02 20.10
N LYS A 386 12.35 18.02 18.88
CA LYS A 386 12.07 19.03 17.84
C LYS A 386 10.72 18.84 17.17
N VAL A 387 10.09 17.67 17.35
CA VAL A 387 8.88 17.27 16.64
C VAL A 387 7.69 16.97 17.55
N MET A 388 7.91 16.79 18.87
CA MET A 388 6.89 16.32 19.82
C MET A 388 5.69 17.27 20.03
N SER A 389 5.84 18.59 20.05
CA SER A 389 4.74 19.46 20.50
C SER A 389 4.26 20.47 19.45
N ARG A 390 5.14 21.05 18.70
CA ARG A 390 4.84 22.02 17.62
C ARG A 390 5.94 21.99 16.58
N PRO A 391 5.94 21.00 15.69
CA PRO A 391 7.02 20.85 14.73
C PRO A 391 7.09 22.03 13.78
N ASP A 392 8.28 22.62 13.66
CA ASP A 392 8.59 23.60 12.61
C ASP A 392 9.01 22.86 11.33
N ALA A 393 8.03 22.47 10.51
CA ALA A 393 8.29 21.75 9.28
C ALA A 393 9.24 22.51 8.33
N VAL A 394 9.18 23.85 8.33
CA VAL A 394 10.05 24.69 7.51
C VAL A 394 11.49 24.67 8.04
N GLY A 395 11.65 24.81 9.36
CA GLY A 395 12.94 24.73 10.03
C GLY A 395 13.59 23.35 9.90
N LEU A 396 12.81 22.28 10.12
CA LEU A 396 13.30 20.91 9.96
C LEU A 396 13.81 20.65 8.54
N PHE A 397 13.08 21.12 7.53
CA PHE A 397 13.49 20.97 6.14
C PHE A 397 14.73 21.81 5.81
N ARG A 398 14.80 23.05 6.30
CA ARG A 398 15.94 23.95 6.08
C ARG A 398 17.22 23.42 6.72
N ASP A 399 17.12 22.89 7.93
CA ASP A 399 18.27 22.47 8.73
C ASP A 399 18.66 21.00 8.47
N PHE A 400 17.94 20.32 7.56
CA PHE A 400 18.17 18.92 7.22
C PHE A 400 19.53 18.70 6.55
N LYS A 401 20.32 17.78 7.12
CA LYS A 401 21.62 17.35 6.59
C LYS A 401 21.62 15.85 6.50
N ALA A 402 21.60 15.32 5.28
CA ALA A 402 21.62 13.87 5.07
C ALA A 402 22.92 13.23 5.56
N ASP A 403 22.80 12.16 6.35
CA ASP A 403 23.94 11.42 6.90
C ASP A 403 24.50 10.36 5.91
N GLY A 404 23.82 10.14 4.79
CA GLY A 404 24.23 9.20 3.74
C GLY A 404 23.96 7.73 4.06
N LYS A 405 23.28 7.42 5.16
CA LYS A 405 23.00 6.05 5.63
C LYS A 405 21.50 5.81 5.75
N PRO A 406 20.98 4.70 5.19
CA PRO A 406 19.61 4.29 5.45
C PRO A 406 19.39 4.02 6.95
N LEU A 407 18.23 4.40 7.46
CA LEU A 407 17.77 4.16 8.83
C LEU A 407 16.73 3.06 8.81
N MET A 408 16.87 2.07 9.69
CA MET A 408 15.94 0.93 9.76
C MET A 408 14.68 1.32 10.53
N LEU A 409 13.51 1.09 9.90
CA LEU A 409 12.19 1.43 10.43
C LEU A 409 11.38 0.20 10.81
N ALA A 410 11.61 -0.94 10.16
CA ALA A 410 11.02 -2.21 10.54
C ALA A 410 12.01 -3.33 10.32
N ALA A 411 11.94 -4.35 11.19
CA ALA A 411 12.85 -5.49 11.16
C ALA A 411 12.13 -6.79 11.53
N ARG A 412 12.62 -7.89 10.96
CA ARG A 412 12.34 -9.23 11.42
C ARG A 412 13.46 -9.69 12.34
N ILE A 413 13.11 -10.28 13.47
CA ILE A 413 14.01 -10.93 14.41
C ILE A 413 13.84 -12.43 14.28
N ASN A 414 14.92 -13.14 14.05
CA ASN A 414 14.93 -14.60 14.01
C ASN A 414 16.15 -15.14 14.76
N GLY A 415 15.95 -16.13 15.61
CA GLY A 415 17.02 -16.75 16.39
C GLY A 415 16.64 -17.09 17.82
N THR A 416 17.60 -17.57 18.59
CA THR A 416 17.39 -17.94 19.99
C THR A 416 17.50 -16.70 20.88
N VAL A 417 16.38 -16.28 21.47
CA VAL A 417 16.33 -15.13 22.38
C VAL A 417 16.43 -15.55 23.83
N LYS A 418 17.03 -14.68 24.66
CA LYS A 418 17.16 -14.87 26.11
C LYS A 418 16.13 -14.01 26.83
N THR A 419 15.75 -14.45 28.05
CA THR A 419 14.84 -13.68 28.89
C THR A 419 15.42 -12.33 29.32
N ALA A 420 14.58 -11.34 29.43
CA ALA A 420 14.89 -10.06 30.07
C ALA A 420 14.86 -10.13 31.62
N PHE A 421 14.51 -11.29 32.14
CA PHE A 421 14.39 -11.56 33.60
C PHE A 421 15.28 -12.72 34.01
N PRO A 422 16.62 -12.56 34.02
CA PRO A 422 17.55 -13.65 34.32
C PRO A 422 17.39 -14.20 35.75
N ASP A 423 16.90 -13.37 36.68
CA ASP A 423 16.69 -13.75 38.09
C ASP A 423 15.32 -14.43 38.35
N GLY A 424 14.56 -14.70 37.28
CA GLY A 424 13.23 -15.29 37.35
C GLY A 424 12.09 -14.27 37.39
N PRO A 425 10.87 -14.69 37.73
CA PRO A 425 9.71 -13.82 37.75
C PRO A 425 9.85 -12.65 38.72
N PRO A 426 9.24 -11.47 38.40
CA PRO A 426 9.19 -10.36 39.32
C PRO A 426 8.56 -10.76 40.66
N LYS A 427 9.02 -10.14 41.75
CA LYS A 427 8.47 -10.39 43.10
C LYS A 427 7.36 -9.39 43.41
N GLU A 428 6.42 -9.80 44.28
CA GLU A 428 5.42 -8.89 44.82
C GLU A 428 6.09 -7.78 45.65
N LYS A 429 5.36 -6.67 45.91
CA LYS A 429 5.90 -5.54 46.67
C LYS A 429 6.38 -5.89 48.06
N ASP A 430 5.88 -6.98 48.66
CA ASP A 430 6.29 -7.51 49.94
C ASP A 430 7.46 -8.50 49.84
N GLY A 431 8.04 -8.72 48.67
CA GLY A 431 9.13 -9.64 48.40
C GLY A 431 8.71 -11.10 48.26
N THR A 432 7.42 -11.42 48.35
CA THR A 432 6.92 -12.78 48.14
C THR A 432 6.95 -13.19 46.67
N PRO A 433 6.99 -14.51 46.40
CA PRO A 433 6.87 -15.01 45.01
C PRO A 433 5.58 -14.53 44.35
N ALA A 434 5.67 -14.13 43.08
CA ALA A 434 4.53 -13.69 42.27
C ALA A 434 3.48 -14.82 42.14
N LYS A 435 2.20 -14.46 42.26
CA LYS A 435 1.07 -15.37 41.99
C LYS A 435 0.51 -15.10 40.61
N GLY A 436 0.05 -16.17 39.94
CA GLY A 436 -0.60 -16.04 38.62
C GLY A 436 0.36 -15.71 37.46
N VAL A 437 1.66 -15.96 37.64
CA VAL A 437 2.67 -15.94 36.58
C VAL A 437 2.85 -17.33 35.98
N PRO A 438 3.43 -17.48 34.77
CA PRO A 438 3.72 -18.78 34.18
C PRO A 438 4.45 -19.71 35.15
N PRO A 439 4.01 -20.97 35.30
CA PRO A 439 4.49 -21.87 36.34
C PRO A 439 5.95 -22.29 36.15
N LYS A 440 6.47 -22.17 34.93
CA LYS A 440 7.84 -22.51 34.56
C LYS A 440 8.53 -21.30 33.94
N HIS A 441 9.57 -20.82 34.64
CA HIS A 441 10.44 -19.80 34.07
C HIS A 441 11.34 -20.38 32.97
N LEU A 442 11.34 -19.73 31.80
CA LEU A 442 12.20 -20.08 30.67
C LEU A 442 13.31 -19.03 30.55
N ALA A 443 14.57 -19.46 30.57
CA ALA A 443 15.73 -18.58 30.48
C ALA A 443 16.08 -18.20 29.02
N GLN A 444 15.72 -19.08 28.08
CA GLN A 444 15.93 -18.86 26.65
C GLN A 444 14.90 -19.63 25.81
N SER A 445 14.69 -19.23 24.60
CA SER A 445 13.74 -19.88 23.68
C SER A 445 14.27 -21.25 23.21
N ALA A 446 13.41 -22.29 23.30
CA ALA A 446 13.70 -23.63 22.81
C ALA A 446 13.67 -23.72 21.30
N THR A 447 12.86 -22.90 20.65
CA THR A 447 12.73 -22.74 19.19
C THR A 447 13.16 -21.34 18.78
N PRO A 448 13.68 -21.15 17.56
CA PRO A 448 13.99 -19.80 17.08
C PRO A 448 12.76 -18.89 17.17
N ALA A 449 12.91 -17.75 17.82
CA ALA A 449 11.88 -16.71 17.82
C ALA A 449 11.66 -16.18 16.40
N ASN A 450 10.42 -15.82 16.06
CA ASN A 450 10.05 -15.16 14.82
C ASN A 450 9.18 -13.95 15.17
N LEU A 451 9.77 -12.77 15.13
CA LEU A 451 9.14 -11.53 15.57
C LEU A 451 9.28 -10.49 14.48
N VAL A 452 8.30 -9.59 14.41
CA VAL A 452 8.35 -8.40 13.54
C VAL A 452 8.23 -7.17 14.43
N VAL A 453 9.16 -6.23 14.28
CA VAL A 453 9.18 -4.97 15.04
C VAL A 453 9.11 -3.82 14.04
N VAL A 454 8.22 -2.87 14.31
CA VAL A 454 8.01 -1.65 13.52
C VAL A 454 8.16 -0.45 14.43
N SER A 455 8.88 0.58 13.99
CA SER A 455 9.17 1.77 14.80
C SER A 455 8.23 2.95 14.56
N ASP A 456 6.99 2.66 14.21
CA ASP A 456 5.96 3.68 13.97
C ASP A 456 4.60 3.11 14.34
N VAL A 457 3.94 3.74 15.31
CA VAL A 457 2.59 3.39 15.76
C VAL A 457 1.54 4.12 14.92
N ASP A 458 1.87 5.34 14.49
CA ASP A 458 1.00 6.22 13.73
C ASP A 458 0.57 5.61 12.39
N MET A 459 1.41 4.74 11.82
CA MET A 459 1.12 4.03 10.58
C MET A 459 -0.16 3.17 10.64
N LEU A 460 -0.62 2.82 11.84
CA LEU A 460 -1.84 2.02 12.06
C LEU A 460 -3.11 2.87 12.01
N HIS A 461 -3.00 4.18 12.27
CA HIS A 461 -4.14 5.07 12.33
C HIS A 461 -4.63 5.47 10.93
N ASP A 462 -5.93 5.43 10.70
CA ASP A 462 -6.60 5.62 9.40
C ASP A 462 -6.11 6.85 8.64
N ARG A 463 -5.89 7.97 9.31
CA ARG A 463 -5.45 9.24 8.69
C ARG A 463 -4.15 9.14 7.87
N PHE A 464 -3.32 8.10 8.09
CA PHE A 464 -2.04 7.96 7.41
C PHE A 464 -2.09 7.03 6.20
N TRP A 465 -3.17 6.23 6.03
CA TRP A 465 -3.22 5.26 4.95
C TRP A 465 -4.57 5.16 4.24
N ALA A 466 -5.65 5.74 4.80
CA ALA A 466 -6.97 5.66 4.23
C ALA A 466 -7.74 6.98 4.39
N GLU A 467 -8.67 7.22 3.50
CA GLU A 467 -9.62 8.31 3.56
C GLU A 467 -11.03 7.73 3.76
N ILE A 468 -11.72 8.17 4.79
CA ILE A 468 -13.11 7.81 5.02
C ILE A 468 -13.98 8.80 4.24
N ARG A 469 -14.61 8.34 3.18
CA ARG A 469 -15.55 9.12 2.38
C ARG A 469 -16.98 8.73 2.72
N GLN A 470 -17.83 9.72 2.90
CA GLN A 470 -19.27 9.48 2.99
C GLN A 470 -19.85 9.43 1.57
N LEU A 471 -20.33 8.27 1.16
CA LEU A 471 -21.05 8.08 -0.08
C LEU A 471 -22.47 7.60 0.28
N LEU A 472 -23.49 8.40 -0.06
CA LEU A 472 -24.91 8.05 0.15
C LEU A 472 -25.27 7.65 1.59
N GLY A 473 -24.63 8.30 2.59
CA GLY A 473 -24.88 7.98 4.00
C GLY A 473 -24.10 6.78 4.54
N GLN A 474 -23.31 6.11 3.71
CA GLN A 474 -22.40 5.06 4.12
C GLN A 474 -20.95 5.56 4.15
N GLN A 475 -20.18 5.07 5.11
CA GLN A 475 -18.76 5.34 5.19
C GLN A 475 -17.99 4.35 4.32
N LEU A 476 -17.37 4.86 3.26
CA LEU A 476 -16.48 4.08 2.39
C LEU A 476 -15.04 4.36 2.75
N LEU A 477 -14.30 3.33 3.13
CA LEU A 477 -12.86 3.40 3.33
C LEU A 477 -12.15 3.32 1.98
N VAL A 478 -11.39 4.35 1.63
CA VAL A 478 -10.57 4.40 0.42
C VAL A 478 -9.10 4.41 0.82
N PRO A 479 -8.40 3.26 0.77
CA PRO A 479 -6.97 3.19 1.06
C PRO A 479 -6.17 3.94 -0.02
N TYR A 480 -5.18 4.71 0.39
CA TYR A 480 -4.19 5.34 -0.51
C TYR A 480 -2.76 4.87 -0.23
N ALA A 481 -2.57 4.01 0.77
CA ALA A 481 -1.34 3.28 1.06
C ALA A 481 -1.67 1.89 1.60
N ASN A 482 -0.68 0.98 1.55
CA ASN A 482 -0.85 -0.43 1.91
C ASN A 482 -0.54 -0.73 3.39
N ASN A 483 -0.77 0.22 4.30
CA ASN A 483 -0.41 0.03 5.70
C ASN A 483 -1.15 -1.14 6.36
N ALA A 484 -2.46 -1.23 6.16
CA ALA A 484 -3.24 -2.36 6.67
C ALA A 484 -2.84 -3.70 6.01
N ASP A 485 -2.57 -3.69 4.69
CA ASP A 485 -2.10 -4.88 3.97
C ASP A 485 -0.76 -5.39 4.52
N PHE A 486 0.15 -4.48 4.86
CA PHE A 486 1.42 -4.83 5.50
C PHE A 486 1.20 -5.52 6.85
N VAL A 487 0.35 -4.95 7.72
CA VAL A 487 0.04 -5.52 9.04
C VAL A 487 -0.57 -6.90 8.92
N VAL A 488 -1.59 -7.06 8.09
CA VAL A 488 -2.25 -8.34 7.89
C VAL A 488 -1.29 -9.36 7.26
N SER A 489 -0.41 -8.94 6.31
CA SER A 489 0.62 -9.81 5.74
C SER A 489 1.65 -10.26 6.76
N ALA A 490 2.05 -9.38 7.67
CA ALA A 490 2.99 -9.71 8.74
C ALA A 490 2.37 -10.70 9.73
N LEU A 491 1.13 -10.48 10.16
CA LEU A 491 0.40 -11.38 11.05
C LEU A 491 0.17 -12.76 10.40
N ASP A 492 -0.21 -12.79 9.13
CA ASP A 492 -0.39 -14.01 8.36
C ASP A 492 0.92 -14.81 8.24
N ASN A 493 2.02 -14.12 7.91
CA ASN A 493 3.35 -14.74 7.88
C ASN A 493 3.78 -15.27 9.26
N LEU A 494 3.54 -14.53 10.34
CA LEU A 494 3.77 -14.99 11.70
C LEU A 494 2.86 -16.16 12.05
N GLY A 495 1.62 -16.20 11.57
CA GLY A 495 0.66 -17.30 11.77
C GLY A 495 1.07 -18.61 11.09
N GLY A 496 2.01 -18.56 10.17
CA GLY A 496 2.49 -19.73 9.43
C GLY A 496 1.56 -20.20 8.33
N SER A 497 0.56 -19.40 7.92
CA SER A 497 -0.26 -19.67 6.75
C SER A 497 0.42 -19.08 5.51
N ASP A 498 1.07 -19.96 4.73
CA ASP A 498 1.77 -19.55 3.49
C ASP A 498 0.81 -19.23 2.34
N ASP A 499 -0.49 -19.53 2.48
CA ASP A 499 -1.44 -19.64 1.39
C ASP A 499 -1.97 -18.30 0.90
N LEU A 500 -2.14 -17.31 1.77
CA LEU A 500 -2.58 -15.96 1.40
C LEU A 500 -1.43 -14.97 1.13
N ILE A 501 -0.20 -15.32 1.51
CA ILE A 501 0.96 -14.42 1.40
C ILE A 501 1.27 -14.06 -0.06
N GLY A 502 1.12 -15.01 -0.98
CA GLY A 502 1.39 -14.80 -2.40
C GLY A 502 0.36 -13.95 -3.14
N LEU A 503 -0.79 -13.67 -2.52
CA LEU A 503 -1.94 -12.97 -3.13
C LEU A 503 -1.84 -11.45 -3.11
N ARG A 504 -1.13 -10.89 -2.14
CA ARG A 504 -1.11 -9.46 -1.89
C ARG A 504 -0.12 -8.75 -2.80
N GLY A 505 -0.59 -7.77 -3.55
CA GLY A 505 0.24 -6.89 -4.35
C GLY A 505 0.51 -7.33 -5.78
N ARG A 506 -0.38 -8.09 -6.42
CA ARG A 506 -0.30 -8.29 -7.88
C ARG A 506 -0.49 -6.97 -8.62
N ALA A 507 0.30 -6.83 -9.68
CA ALA A 507 0.38 -5.62 -10.48
C ALA A 507 -1.00 -5.16 -11.00
N ASN A 508 -1.22 -3.85 -10.97
CA ASN A 508 -2.33 -3.18 -11.65
C ASN A 508 -2.38 -3.53 -13.14
N SER A 509 -3.56 -3.79 -13.65
CA SER A 509 -3.81 -3.76 -15.10
C SER A 509 -3.69 -2.34 -15.65
N THR A 510 -4.10 -1.32 -14.89
CA THR A 510 -3.76 0.07 -15.13
C THR A 510 -2.31 0.30 -14.78
N ARG A 511 -1.43 0.11 -15.75
CA ARG A 511 -0.02 0.47 -15.60
C ARG A 511 0.12 1.97 -15.78
N PRO A 512 0.42 2.73 -14.71
CA PRO A 512 1.03 4.01 -14.93
C PRO A 512 2.33 3.73 -15.71
N PHE A 513 2.60 4.52 -16.74
CA PHE A 513 3.88 4.46 -17.45
C PHE A 513 4.99 4.76 -16.44
N THR A 514 5.50 3.72 -15.75
CA THR A 514 6.50 3.87 -14.69
C THR A 514 7.73 4.61 -15.21
N MET A 515 8.14 4.35 -16.45
CA MET A 515 9.18 5.09 -17.14
C MET A 515 8.83 6.59 -17.25
N VAL A 516 7.57 6.93 -17.53
CA VAL A 516 7.13 8.34 -17.59
C VAL A 516 7.10 8.95 -16.19
N GLN A 517 6.64 8.19 -15.19
CA GLN A 517 6.67 8.63 -13.80
C GLN A 517 8.10 8.80 -13.30
N ASP A 518 9.01 7.89 -13.62
CA ASP A 518 10.43 7.99 -13.26
C ASP A 518 11.09 9.21 -13.91
N ILE A 519 10.83 9.45 -15.19
CA ILE A 519 11.32 10.64 -15.90
C ILE A 519 10.68 11.90 -15.33
N ARG A 520 9.38 11.88 -15.04
CA ARG A 520 8.68 12.98 -14.38
C ARG A 520 9.27 13.27 -13.00
N GLN A 521 9.47 12.24 -12.17
CA GLN A 521 10.10 12.38 -10.86
C GLN A 521 11.55 12.87 -10.95
N ALA A 522 12.32 12.38 -11.93
CA ALA A 522 13.69 12.85 -12.17
C ALA A 522 13.72 14.33 -12.60
N ALA A 523 12.81 14.72 -13.50
CA ALA A 523 12.61 16.11 -13.89
C ALA A 523 12.18 16.97 -12.69
N GLU A 524 11.16 16.54 -11.94
CA GLU A 524 10.68 17.23 -10.74
C GLU A 524 11.81 17.39 -9.70
N ARG A 525 12.65 16.38 -9.46
CA ARG A 525 13.80 16.48 -8.54
C ARG A 525 14.82 17.54 -9.00
N LYS A 526 15.15 17.53 -10.29
CA LYS A 526 16.07 18.51 -10.88
C LYS A 526 15.54 19.94 -10.75
N PHE A 527 14.24 20.13 -11.01
CA PHE A 527 13.59 21.42 -10.90
C PHE A 527 13.36 21.85 -9.45
N ARG A 528 13.05 20.94 -8.53
CA ARG A 528 12.91 21.22 -7.09
C ARG A 528 14.20 21.79 -6.50
N THR A 529 15.36 21.22 -6.84
CA THR A 529 16.65 21.75 -6.36
C THR A 529 16.83 23.20 -6.80
N LYS A 530 16.51 23.50 -8.06
CA LYS A 530 16.62 24.85 -8.62
C LYS A 530 15.58 25.82 -8.06
N GLU A 531 14.35 25.35 -7.90
CA GLU A 531 13.25 26.11 -7.26
C GLU A 531 13.62 26.47 -5.81
N ARG A 532 14.15 25.50 -5.04
CA ARG A 532 14.61 25.71 -3.66
C ARG A 532 15.72 26.77 -3.58
N ASP A 533 16.75 26.69 -4.42
CA ASP A 533 17.82 27.68 -4.47
C ASP A 533 17.26 29.09 -4.76
N LEU A 534 16.32 29.19 -5.69
CA LEU A 534 15.66 30.45 -6.01
C LEU A 534 14.74 30.95 -4.89
N GLN A 535 14.05 30.08 -4.17
CA GLN A 535 13.23 30.44 -3.01
C GLN A 535 14.09 30.97 -1.86
N THR A 536 15.19 30.30 -1.54
CA THR A 536 16.14 30.74 -0.52
C THR A 536 16.72 32.14 -0.87
N LYS A 537 17.07 32.35 -2.14
CA LYS A 537 17.54 33.64 -2.63
C LYS A 537 16.44 34.72 -2.55
N LEU A 538 15.20 34.34 -2.79
CA LEU A 538 14.05 35.26 -2.69
C LEU A 538 13.80 35.70 -1.24
N GLU A 539 13.88 34.75 -0.29
CA GLU A 539 13.73 35.05 1.14
C GLU A 539 14.87 35.94 1.64
N ALA A 540 16.10 35.64 1.28
CA ALA A 540 17.26 36.48 1.61
C ALA A 540 17.13 37.90 1.03
N ALA A 541 16.67 38.02 -0.23
CA ALA A 541 16.47 39.31 -0.86
C ALA A 541 15.31 40.10 -0.21
N ARG A 542 14.25 39.42 0.23
CA ARG A 542 13.13 40.04 0.98
C ARG A 542 13.58 40.49 2.36
N ALA A 543 14.29 39.64 3.12
CA ALA A 543 14.81 39.99 4.44
C ALA A 543 15.74 41.21 4.37
N LYS A 544 16.58 41.28 3.32
CA LYS A 544 17.43 42.45 3.08
C LYS A 544 16.60 43.71 2.77
N LEU A 545 15.57 43.59 1.94
CA LEU A 545 14.67 44.70 1.64
C LEU A 545 13.95 45.20 2.90
N ASP A 546 13.42 44.26 3.72
CA ASP A 546 12.72 44.59 4.98
C ASP A 546 13.67 45.22 5.98
N SER A 547 14.93 44.78 6.08
CA SER A 547 15.94 45.39 6.95
C SER A 547 16.27 46.85 6.55
N LEU A 548 16.36 47.10 5.24
CA LEU A 548 16.56 48.43 4.68
C LEU A 548 15.34 49.32 4.92
N GLN A 549 14.12 48.79 4.86
CA GLN A 549 12.87 49.52 5.13
C GLN A 549 12.65 49.77 6.63
N ARG A 550 13.02 48.83 7.53
CA ARG A 550 12.92 49.03 8.99
C ARG A 550 13.90 50.08 9.53
N ARG A 551 15.08 50.21 8.96
CA ARG A 551 16.00 51.30 9.25
C ARG A 551 15.37 52.69 8.99
N ARG A 552 14.30 52.72 8.16
CA ARG A 552 13.54 53.91 7.79
C ARG A 552 12.42 54.28 8.80
N GLY A 553 12.00 53.37 9.69
CA GLY A 553 10.86 53.56 10.61
C GLY A 553 11.22 54.12 12.00
N GLY A 554 12.48 54.41 12.29
CA GLY A 554 12.90 55.10 13.49
C GLY A 554 12.60 56.61 13.39
N LYS A 555 11.98 57.18 14.44
CA LYS A 555 11.54 58.56 14.54
C LYS A 555 12.71 59.57 14.44
N GLN A 556 13.19 59.83 13.25
CA GLN A 556 13.94 61.02 12.87
C GLN A 556 13.92 61.09 11.32
N GLU A 557 13.57 62.28 10.79
CA GLU A 557 13.65 62.61 9.36
C GLU A 557 15.10 62.47 8.87
N VAL A 558 15.50 61.26 8.51
CA VAL A 558 16.78 61.00 7.85
C VAL A 558 16.55 61.18 6.36
N VAL A 559 17.17 62.23 5.80
CA VAL A 559 17.29 62.42 4.34
C VAL A 559 17.77 61.12 3.72
N VAL A 560 16.91 60.48 2.91
CA VAL A 560 17.21 59.22 2.22
C VAL A 560 18.40 59.42 1.30
N SER A 561 19.54 58.84 1.66
CA SER A 561 20.75 58.85 0.82
C SER A 561 20.44 58.29 -0.57
N ALA A 562 21.06 58.86 -1.59
CA ALA A 562 20.98 58.35 -2.95
C ALA A 562 21.38 56.84 -3.01
N ASP A 563 22.31 56.42 -2.16
CA ASP A 563 22.79 55.04 -2.03
C ASP A 563 21.73 54.12 -1.45
N ASP A 564 20.92 54.55 -0.46
CA ASP A 564 19.82 53.76 0.10
C ASP A 564 18.69 53.54 -0.92
N LYS A 565 18.38 54.57 -1.71
CA LYS A 565 17.40 54.43 -2.80
C LYS A 565 17.89 53.44 -3.84
N ALA A 566 19.17 53.47 -4.22
CA ALA A 566 19.78 52.57 -5.16
C ALA A 566 19.79 51.13 -4.64
N ALA A 567 20.11 50.93 -3.33
CA ALA A 567 20.10 49.61 -2.68
C ALA A 567 18.70 48.98 -2.61
N ILE A 568 17.67 49.77 -2.32
CA ILE A 568 16.27 49.34 -2.33
C ILE A 568 15.84 48.98 -3.75
N GLN A 569 16.18 49.78 -4.74
CA GLN A 569 15.85 49.52 -6.15
C GLN A 569 16.56 48.27 -6.65
N ASP A 570 17.84 48.06 -6.34
CA ASP A 570 18.58 46.84 -6.67
C ASP A 570 17.94 45.58 -6.02
N SER A 571 17.57 45.68 -4.74
CA SER A 571 16.88 44.58 -4.05
C SER A 571 15.52 44.26 -4.67
N ARG A 572 14.75 45.26 -5.10
CA ARG A 572 13.49 45.07 -5.83
C ARG A 572 13.73 44.40 -7.20
N ASN A 573 14.72 44.85 -7.93
CA ASN A 573 15.08 44.28 -9.23
C ASN A 573 15.55 42.83 -9.10
N LYS A 574 16.29 42.48 -8.03
CA LYS A 574 16.68 41.09 -7.70
C LYS A 574 15.45 40.24 -7.42
N ILE A 575 14.51 40.73 -6.62
CA ILE A 575 13.25 40.01 -6.34
C ILE A 575 12.46 39.73 -7.63
N VAL A 576 12.37 40.70 -8.53
CA VAL A 576 11.67 40.53 -9.81
C VAL A 576 12.37 39.47 -10.68
N ARG A 577 13.71 39.53 -10.78
CA ARG A 577 14.50 38.53 -11.55
C ARG A 577 14.35 37.12 -10.97
N ILE A 578 14.39 36.96 -9.64
CA ILE A 578 14.22 35.66 -8.98
C ILE A 578 12.81 35.12 -9.20
N ARG A 579 11.77 35.97 -9.10
CA ARG A 579 10.38 35.57 -9.40
C ARG A 579 10.20 35.14 -10.85
N LYS A 580 10.85 35.83 -11.79
CA LYS A 580 10.86 35.41 -13.20
C LYS A 580 11.52 34.03 -13.34
N GLY A 581 12.70 33.82 -12.72
CA GLY A 581 13.39 32.53 -12.72
C GLY A 581 12.54 31.40 -12.14
N LEU A 582 11.80 31.63 -11.04
CA LEU A 582 10.85 30.66 -10.48
C LEU A 582 9.74 30.29 -11.47
N ARG A 583 9.17 31.29 -12.14
CA ARG A 583 8.14 31.05 -13.17
C ARG A 583 8.69 30.27 -14.35
N ASP A 584 9.88 30.62 -14.82
CA ASP A 584 10.55 29.94 -15.94
C ASP A 584 10.82 28.48 -15.62
N VAL A 585 11.23 28.16 -14.38
CA VAL A 585 11.42 26.77 -13.88
C VAL A 585 10.09 26.01 -13.90
N GLN A 586 9.00 26.61 -13.43
CA GLN A 586 7.67 25.97 -13.40
C GLN A 586 7.12 25.74 -14.80
N VAL A 587 7.32 26.70 -15.72
CA VAL A 587 6.90 26.57 -17.13
C VAL A 587 7.71 25.49 -17.85
N ALA A 588 9.05 25.46 -17.64
CA ALA A 588 9.91 24.46 -18.24
C ALA A 588 9.54 23.03 -17.79
N LEU A 589 9.23 22.84 -16.50
CA LEU A 589 8.76 21.55 -15.99
C LEU A 589 7.50 21.07 -16.70
N ARG A 590 6.51 21.96 -16.88
CA ARG A 590 5.26 21.63 -17.60
C ARG A 590 5.51 21.31 -19.07
N GLN A 591 6.39 22.07 -19.74
CA GLN A 591 6.72 21.84 -21.15
C GLN A 591 7.42 20.50 -21.38
N ASP A 592 8.37 20.13 -20.51
CA ASP A 592 9.08 18.85 -20.61
C ASP A 592 8.12 17.66 -20.42
N ILE A 593 7.18 17.76 -19.46
CA ILE A 593 6.16 16.73 -19.23
C ILE A 593 5.24 16.60 -20.44
N ASN A 594 4.72 17.72 -20.98
CA ASN A 594 3.82 17.71 -22.13
C ASN A 594 4.51 17.21 -23.42
N ARG A 595 5.80 17.54 -23.61
CA ARG A 595 6.60 17.06 -24.74
C ARG A 595 6.81 15.56 -24.69
N LEU A 596 7.10 15.01 -23.49
CA LEU A 596 7.24 13.58 -23.28
C LEU A 596 5.94 12.83 -23.58
N GLU A 597 4.81 13.34 -23.06
CA GLU A 597 3.48 12.79 -23.29
C GLU A 597 3.12 12.81 -24.79
N GLY A 598 3.42 13.91 -25.48
CA GLY A 598 3.24 14.03 -26.92
C GLY A 598 4.06 13.02 -27.73
N LEU A 599 5.33 12.82 -27.36
CA LEU A 599 6.21 11.86 -28.01
C LEU A 599 5.72 10.41 -27.81
N LEU A 600 5.26 10.06 -26.64
CA LEU A 600 4.72 8.73 -26.34
C LEU A 600 3.40 8.45 -27.07
N LYS A 601 2.53 9.45 -27.13
CA LYS A 601 1.29 9.38 -27.95
C LYS A 601 1.63 9.18 -29.42
N PHE A 602 2.60 9.92 -29.97
CA PHE A 602 3.04 9.76 -31.36
C PHE A 602 3.63 8.36 -31.62
N LEU A 603 4.50 7.86 -30.73
CA LEU A 603 5.08 6.53 -30.88
C LEU A 603 4.02 5.41 -30.86
N ASN A 604 3.05 5.47 -29.94
CA ASN A 604 2.05 4.41 -29.79
C ASN A 604 0.92 4.51 -30.83
N ILE A 605 0.46 5.72 -31.14
CA ILE A 605 -0.71 5.92 -32.02
C ILE A 605 -0.30 6.10 -33.46
N GLY A 606 0.87 6.71 -33.73
CA GLY A 606 1.33 7.05 -35.07
C GLY A 606 2.34 6.05 -35.65
N LEU A 607 3.42 5.76 -34.92
CA LEU A 607 4.56 5.01 -35.48
C LEU A 607 4.23 3.53 -35.72
N ILE A 608 3.52 2.88 -34.81
CA ILE A 608 3.21 1.44 -34.93
C ILE A 608 2.29 1.16 -36.15
N PRO A 609 1.17 1.88 -36.37
CA PRO A 609 0.37 1.71 -37.58
C PRO A 609 1.13 2.04 -38.86
N LEU A 610 2.00 3.07 -38.84
CA LEU A 610 2.85 3.41 -39.99
C LEU A 610 3.84 2.30 -40.34
N LEU A 611 4.49 1.69 -39.37
CA LEU A 611 5.41 0.57 -39.59
C LEU A 611 4.68 -0.67 -40.11
N LEU A 612 3.48 -0.97 -39.59
CA LEU A 612 2.66 -2.07 -40.08
C LEU A 612 2.19 -1.82 -41.53
N GLY A 613 1.75 -0.59 -41.83
CA GLY A 613 1.37 -0.19 -43.18
C GLY A 613 2.54 -0.26 -44.16
N PHE A 614 3.70 0.22 -43.78
CA PHE A 614 4.92 0.14 -44.59
C PHE A 614 5.35 -1.32 -44.82
N GLY A 615 5.31 -2.15 -43.76
CA GLY A 615 5.58 -3.58 -43.88
C GLY A 615 4.64 -4.29 -44.85
N ALA A 616 3.35 -4.01 -44.78
CA ALA A 616 2.35 -4.53 -45.73
C ALA A 616 2.63 -4.11 -47.19
N ILE A 617 3.01 -2.85 -47.40
CA ILE A 617 3.38 -2.34 -48.73
C ILE A 617 4.62 -3.04 -49.26
N VAL A 618 5.66 -3.23 -48.42
CA VAL A 618 6.89 -3.91 -48.81
C VAL A 618 6.60 -5.38 -49.18
N VAL A 619 5.78 -6.09 -48.40
CA VAL A 619 5.37 -7.49 -48.69
C VAL A 619 4.58 -7.55 -50.00
N ALA A 620 3.67 -6.60 -50.24
CA ALA A 620 2.90 -6.53 -51.48
C ALA A 620 3.79 -6.23 -52.71
N LEU A 621 4.79 -5.39 -52.59
CA LEU A 621 5.78 -5.11 -53.63
C LEU A 621 6.64 -6.35 -53.94
N ILE A 622 7.19 -7.00 -52.92
CA ILE A 622 7.96 -8.24 -53.09
C ILE A 622 7.10 -9.32 -53.75
N GLY A 623 5.83 -9.45 -53.37
CA GLY A 623 4.88 -10.37 -53.98
C GLY A 623 4.63 -10.05 -55.47
N ARG A 624 4.54 -8.74 -55.84
CA ARG A 624 4.45 -8.29 -57.21
C ARG A 624 5.72 -8.58 -58.06
N PHE A 625 6.89 -8.33 -57.49
CA PHE A 625 8.17 -8.62 -58.14
C PHE A 625 8.37 -10.12 -58.36
N ARG A 626 8.07 -10.96 -57.41
CA ARG A 626 8.14 -12.43 -57.55
C ARG A 626 7.16 -12.96 -58.60
N ARG A 627 5.96 -12.37 -58.74
CA ARG A 627 5.03 -12.76 -59.80
C ARG A 627 5.51 -12.36 -61.21
N LYS A 628 6.21 -11.20 -61.36
CA LYS A 628 6.78 -10.81 -62.65
C LYS A 628 7.98 -11.66 -63.07
N SER A 629 8.79 -12.16 -62.16
CA SER A 629 9.92 -13.07 -62.50
C SER A 629 9.50 -14.47 -62.94
N LEU A 630 8.26 -14.88 -62.63
CA LEU A 630 7.70 -16.16 -63.07
C LEU A 630 7.07 -16.12 -64.49
N PHE A 631 6.94 -14.91 -65.10
CA PHE A 631 6.40 -14.75 -66.47
C PHE A 631 7.46 -14.38 -67.52
N VAL A 632 8.78 -14.43 -67.18
CA VAL A 632 9.88 -14.10 -68.12
C VAL A 632 10.67 -15.37 -68.54
N THR A 633 10.24 -16.56 -68.14
CA THR A 633 10.82 -17.82 -68.58
C THR A 633 9.76 -18.69 -69.30
N GLU A 634 9.26 -18.20 -70.49
CA GLU A 634 8.74 -18.96 -71.60
C GLU A 634 9.31 -18.38 -72.89
#